data_1bfbb4b37f3b7aa05e96efdf21fe8a40
#
_entry.id   1bfbb4b37f3b7aa05e96efdf21fe8a40
#
_cell.length_a   1.000
_cell.length_b   1.000
_cell.length_c   1.000
_cell.angle_alpha   90.00
_cell.angle_beta   90.00
_cell.angle_gamma   90.00
#
_symmetry.space_group_name_H-M   'P 1'
#
loop_
_entity.id
_entity.type
_entity.pdbx_description
1 polymer ?
#
loop_
_entity_poly.entity_id
_entity_poly.type
_entity_poly.pdbx_seq_one_letter_code
_entity_poly.pdbx_strand_id
1 'polypeptide(L)'
;MRVTPPGGVAIITACLKRAGYHNIELFDATWYPVKTEQHHLPDRDKERTKRQMFPDYEWKRDDVPKDFFMLEDTDMYTAWRQKVLDYKPDVIISSIVEDTYYLWKRFIAQVSDQKFISVAGGVFVTYHPKAFEGEVDYIVRGEGDEVIPELMDLISEGKTGHHLPNVHPNPMRPALNVNTLPSTDHEIF
;
A
#
# COMPACT_ATOMS: atom_id res chain seq x y z
N MET A 1 -3.31 -3.25 22.27
CA MET A 1 -4.20 -3.68 21.17
C MET A 1 -3.32 -3.70 19.91
N ARG A 2 -2.99 -4.86 19.36
CA ARG A 2 -2.26 -4.86 18.08
C ARG A 2 -3.19 -4.21 17.07
N VAL A 3 -2.74 -3.16 16.41
CA VAL A 3 -3.43 -2.63 15.23
C VAL A 3 -3.54 -3.81 14.27
N THR A 4 -4.74 -4.14 13.85
CA THR A 4 -4.93 -5.26 12.92
C THR A 4 -4.21 -4.91 11.63
N PRO A 5 -3.21 -5.68 11.20
CA PRO A 5 -2.50 -5.41 9.97
C PRO A 5 -3.48 -5.31 8.79
N PRO A 6 -3.23 -4.45 7.79
CA PRO A 6 -4.08 -4.38 6.61
C PRO A 6 -4.15 -5.74 5.93
N GLY A 7 -5.31 -6.40 6.01
CA GLY A 7 -5.48 -7.78 5.51
C GLY A 7 -5.09 -7.95 4.04
N GLY A 8 -5.33 -6.94 3.21
CA GLY A 8 -4.93 -6.95 1.80
C GLY A 8 -3.41 -7.00 1.62
N VAL A 9 -2.63 -6.27 2.40
CA VAL A 9 -1.16 -6.33 2.33
C VAL A 9 -0.66 -7.69 2.79
N ALA A 10 -1.16 -8.18 3.93
CA ALA A 10 -0.77 -9.45 4.51
C ALA A 10 -1.04 -10.64 3.57
N ILE A 11 -2.17 -10.66 2.87
CA ILE A 11 -2.49 -11.75 1.94
C ILE A 11 -1.67 -11.67 0.65
N ILE A 12 -1.48 -10.48 0.08
CA ILE A 12 -0.66 -10.29 -1.12
C ILE A 12 0.79 -10.73 -0.83
N THR A 13 1.34 -10.35 0.33
CA THR A 13 2.70 -10.77 0.72
C THR A 13 2.79 -12.29 0.86
N ALA A 14 1.77 -12.93 1.46
CA ALA A 14 1.72 -14.39 1.56
C ALA A 14 1.66 -15.07 0.18
N CYS A 15 0.88 -14.52 -0.76
CA CYS A 15 0.79 -15.02 -2.13
C CYS A 15 2.12 -14.87 -2.88
N LEU A 16 2.81 -13.74 -2.72
CA LEU A 16 4.13 -13.50 -3.28
C LEU A 16 5.18 -14.45 -2.70
N LYS A 17 5.21 -14.65 -1.38
CA LYS A 17 6.12 -15.63 -0.75
C LYS A 17 5.86 -17.05 -1.23
N ARG A 18 4.59 -17.45 -1.41
CA ARG A 18 4.21 -18.76 -2.00
C ARG A 18 4.70 -18.90 -3.45
N ALA A 19 4.74 -17.83 -4.20
CA ALA A 19 5.27 -17.80 -5.57
C ALA A 19 6.80 -17.73 -5.64
N GLY A 20 7.49 -17.67 -4.50
CA GLY A 20 8.96 -17.68 -4.43
C GLY A 20 9.60 -16.30 -4.26
N TYR A 21 8.83 -15.23 -4.13
CA TYR A 21 9.32 -13.88 -3.87
C TYR A 21 9.47 -13.67 -2.36
N HIS A 22 10.69 -13.68 -1.86
CA HIS A 22 10.98 -13.55 -0.42
C HIS A 22 11.66 -12.23 -0.05
N ASN A 23 12.23 -11.53 -1.02
CA ASN A 23 12.83 -10.21 -0.81
C ASN A 23 11.74 -9.14 -0.90
N ILE A 24 10.96 -8.99 0.17
CA ILE A 24 9.84 -8.08 0.26
C ILE A 24 9.99 -7.25 1.52
N GLU A 25 9.84 -5.93 1.40
CA GLU A 25 9.78 -5.02 2.54
C GLU A 25 8.51 -4.18 2.50
N LEU A 26 8.01 -3.86 3.69
CA LEU A 26 6.86 -2.98 3.89
C LEU A 26 7.34 -1.60 4.32
N PHE A 27 6.70 -0.57 3.78
CA PHE A 27 6.70 0.76 4.38
C PHE A 27 5.30 1.05 4.93
N ASP A 28 5.19 1.07 6.25
CA ASP A 28 3.95 1.39 6.96
C ASP A 28 4.00 2.84 7.47
N ALA A 29 3.23 3.70 6.83
CA ALA A 29 3.16 5.12 7.19
C ALA A 29 2.41 5.40 8.50
N THR A 30 1.76 4.40 9.10
CA THR A 30 0.94 4.54 10.32
C THR A 30 1.76 5.01 11.52
N TRP A 31 3.05 4.68 11.55
CA TRP A 31 3.95 4.99 12.66
C TRP A 31 4.59 6.38 12.60
N TYR A 32 4.30 7.16 11.57
CA TYR A 32 4.88 8.49 11.39
C TYR A 32 3.87 9.58 11.73
N PRO A 33 4.31 10.67 12.41
CA PRO A 33 3.43 11.80 12.69
C PRO A 33 3.08 12.52 11.38
N VAL A 34 1.80 12.64 11.10
CA VAL A 34 1.34 13.50 10.00
C VAL A 34 1.38 14.95 10.47
N LYS A 35 2.38 15.69 10.02
CA LYS A 35 2.33 17.14 10.10
C LYS A 35 1.11 17.60 9.28
N THR A 36 0.19 18.29 9.92
CA THR A 36 -1.14 18.70 9.40
C THR A 36 -1.05 19.69 8.23
N GLU A 37 -0.39 19.32 7.14
CA GLU A 37 -0.46 20.03 5.87
C GLU A 37 -1.60 19.52 4.97
N GLN A 38 -2.69 19.09 5.58
CA GLN A 38 -3.92 18.71 4.86
C GLN A 38 -4.69 19.94 4.38
N HIS A 39 -3.98 20.91 3.83
CA HIS A 39 -4.57 22.18 3.38
C HIS A 39 -5.53 22.04 2.18
N HIS A 40 -5.65 20.84 1.59
CA HIS A 40 -6.47 20.63 0.39
C HIS A 40 -7.79 19.90 0.65
N LEU A 41 -8.00 19.39 1.87
CA LEU A 41 -9.27 18.74 2.21
C LEU A 41 -10.25 19.75 2.82
N PRO A 42 -11.56 19.65 2.52
CA PRO A 42 -12.59 20.37 3.25
C PRO A 42 -12.43 20.16 4.77
N ASP A 43 -12.76 21.16 5.59
CA ASP A 43 -12.55 21.07 7.04
C ASP A 43 -13.26 19.87 7.68
N ARG A 44 -14.42 19.49 7.16
CA ARG A 44 -15.14 18.27 7.55
C ARG A 44 -14.31 16.98 7.33
N ASP A 45 -13.59 16.92 6.21
CA ASP A 45 -12.82 15.74 5.83
C ASP A 45 -11.46 15.74 6.53
N LYS A 46 -10.91 16.90 6.86
CA LYS A 46 -9.72 17.03 7.73
C LYS A 46 -9.98 16.43 9.12
N GLU A 47 -11.12 16.76 9.72
CA GLU A 47 -11.53 16.21 11.02
C GLU A 47 -11.78 14.70 10.96
N ARG A 48 -12.41 14.21 9.90
CA ARG A 48 -12.64 12.79 9.67
C ARG A 48 -11.32 12.03 9.50
N THR A 49 -10.41 12.54 8.68
CA THR A 49 -9.11 11.93 8.45
C THR A 49 -8.25 11.96 9.71
N LYS A 50 -8.26 13.06 10.47
CA LYS A 50 -7.64 13.14 11.80
C LYS A 50 -8.12 12.04 12.73
N ARG A 51 -9.44 11.81 12.78
CA ARG A 51 -10.03 10.77 13.65
C ARG A 51 -9.77 9.34 13.18
N GLN A 52 -9.59 9.13 11.89
CA GLN A 52 -9.37 7.79 11.32
C GLN A 52 -7.90 7.39 11.28
N MET A 53 -7.01 8.30 10.92
CA MET A 53 -5.57 8.02 10.80
C MET A 53 -4.80 8.27 12.11
N PHE A 54 -5.29 9.21 12.91
CA PHE A 54 -4.71 9.53 14.20
C PHE A 54 -5.87 9.66 15.16
N PRO A 55 -6.22 8.60 15.88
CA PRO A 55 -7.00 8.81 17.05
C PRO A 55 -6.17 9.73 17.97
N ASP A 56 -6.44 11.06 17.94
CA ASP A 56 -6.27 11.92 19.10
C ASP A 56 -7.21 11.39 20.20
N TYR A 57 -7.21 10.06 20.31
CA TYR A 57 -7.77 9.41 21.46
C TYR A 57 -6.76 9.72 22.54
N GLU A 58 -7.05 10.73 23.33
CA GLU A 58 -6.75 10.63 24.75
C GLU A 58 -7.33 9.29 25.19
N TRP A 59 -6.57 8.21 24.99
CA TRP A 59 -6.84 6.94 25.61
C TRP A 59 -6.73 7.21 27.10
N LYS A 60 -7.86 7.62 27.71
CA LYS A 60 -8.01 7.77 29.15
C LYS A 60 -8.02 6.39 29.83
N ARG A 61 -7.21 5.48 29.31
CA ARG A 61 -7.00 4.18 29.92
C ARG A 61 -5.62 4.22 30.57
N ASP A 62 -5.63 4.32 31.88
CA ASP A 62 -4.43 4.29 32.73
C ASP A 62 -3.64 2.98 32.60
N ASP A 63 -4.22 1.97 31.93
CA ASP A 63 -3.65 0.64 31.69
C ASP A 63 -2.86 0.53 30.38
N VAL A 64 -2.84 1.57 29.53
CA VAL A 64 -2.02 1.58 28.30
C VAL A 64 -0.71 2.31 28.59
N PRO A 65 0.46 1.64 28.41
CA PRO A 65 1.74 2.30 28.57
C PRO A 65 1.83 3.55 27.69
N LYS A 66 2.43 4.64 28.21
CA LYS A 66 2.56 5.91 27.47
C LYS A 66 3.38 5.78 26.18
N ASP A 67 4.24 4.78 26.12
CA ASP A 67 5.11 4.42 24.99
C ASP A 67 4.49 3.35 24.05
N PHE A 68 3.23 2.99 24.28
CA PHE A 68 2.55 1.96 23.46
C PHE A 68 2.36 2.40 22.00
N PHE A 69 2.28 3.70 21.77
CA PHE A 69 2.22 4.31 20.44
C PHE A 69 3.46 5.19 20.25
N MET A 70 4.62 4.57 20.13
CA MET A 70 5.81 5.30 19.74
C MET A 70 5.71 5.65 18.25
N LEU A 71 5.55 6.95 17.96
CA LEU A 71 5.68 7.47 16.62
C LEU A 71 7.17 7.67 16.30
N GLU A 72 7.51 7.46 15.06
CA GLU A 72 8.86 7.75 14.56
C GLU A 72 9.12 9.26 14.60
N ASP A 73 10.30 9.67 15.06
CA ASP A 73 10.68 11.10 15.12
C ASP A 73 11.02 11.68 13.75
N THR A 74 11.25 10.83 12.77
CA THR A 74 11.64 11.22 11.41
C THR A 74 10.40 11.58 10.58
N ASP A 75 10.53 12.58 9.72
CA ASP A 75 9.51 12.89 8.73
C ASP A 75 9.26 11.70 7.78
N MET A 76 8.00 11.32 7.60
CA MET A 76 7.65 10.10 6.88
C MET A 76 8.08 10.11 5.40
N TYR A 77 8.11 11.27 4.75
CA TYR A 77 8.57 11.36 3.35
C TYR A 77 10.07 11.17 3.24
N THR A 78 10.82 11.71 4.21
CA THR A 78 12.26 11.51 4.33
C THR A 78 12.57 10.04 4.60
N ALA A 79 11.85 9.40 5.53
CA ALA A 79 12.01 7.99 5.84
C ALA A 79 11.66 7.08 4.63
N TRP A 80 10.56 7.39 3.93
CA TRP A 80 10.18 6.70 2.71
C TRP A 80 11.27 6.77 1.64
N ARG A 81 11.72 8.01 1.32
CA ARG A 81 12.79 8.21 0.34
C ARG A 81 14.05 7.44 0.72
N GLN A 82 14.46 7.52 1.99
CA GLN A 82 15.64 6.80 2.46
C GLN A 82 15.46 5.29 2.30
N LYS A 83 14.31 4.74 2.67
CA LYS A 83 14.02 3.32 2.51
C LYS A 83 14.10 2.87 1.04
N VAL A 84 13.56 3.65 0.11
CA VAL A 84 13.65 3.32 -1.33
C VAL A 84 15.10 3.39 -1.83
N LEU A 85 15.89 4.37 -1.37
CA LEU A 85 17.30 4.51 -1.76
C LEU A 85 18.16 3.35 -1.24
N ASP A 86 17.89 2.86 -0.04
CA ASP A 86 18.63 1.78 0.60
C ASP A 86 18.24 0.41 0.03
N TYR A 87 16.93 0.15 -0.05
CA TYR A 87 16.39 -1.13 -0.52
C TYR A 87 16.48 -1.30 -2.04
N LYS A 88 16.35 -0.21 -2.82
CA LYS A 88 16.38 -0.19 -4.29
C LYS A 88 15.39 -1.19 -4.91
N PRO A 89 14.10 -1.04 -4.65
CA PRO A 89 13.10 -1.98 -5.13
C PRO A 89 13.04 -2.00 -6.66
N ASP A 90 12.89 -3.18 -7.25
CA ASP A 90 12.57 -3.33 -8.67
C ASP A 90 11.10 -2.97 -8.92
N VAL A 91 10.23 -3.25 -7.95
CA VAL A 91 8.79 -3.01 -8.03
C VAL A 91 8.29 -2.39 -6.72
N ILE A 92 7.44 -1.37 -6.85
CA ILE A 92 6.69 -0.79 -5.72
C ILE A 92 5.20 -1.08 -5.91
N ILE A 93 4.62 -1.84 -4.98
CA ILE A 93 3.20 -2.18 -4.98
C ILE A 93 2.50 -1.33 -3.92
N SER A 94 1.45 -0.63 -4.31
CA SER A 94 0.70 0.27 -3.43
C SER A 94 -0.75 -0.18 -3.29
N SER A 95 -1.22 -0.33 -2.03
CA SER A 95 -2.63 -0.57 -1.73
C SER A 95 -3.28 0.76 -1.33
N ILE A 96 -4.20 1.27 -2.15
CA ILE A 96 -4.70 2.64 -2.06
C ILE A 96 -6.20 2.65 -1.79
N VAL A 97 -6.59 3.40 -0.76
CA VAL A 97 -7.97 3.80 -0.48
C VAL A 97 -8.15 5.29 -0.78
N GLU A 98 -9.38 5.76 -0.90
CA GLU A 98 -9.68 7.15 -1.28
C GLU A 98 -8.95 8.17 -0.38
N ASP A 99 -9.01 7.96 0.93
CA ASP A 99 -8.42 8.88 1.92
C ASP A 99 -6.88 8.95 1.80
N THR A 100 -6.23 7.91 1.26
CA THR A 100 -4.76 7.85 1.12
C THR A 100 -4.26 8.21 -0.28
N TYR A 101 -5.13 8.54 -1.23
CA TYR A 101 -4.74 8.82 -2.61
C TYR A 101 -3.75 9.99 -2.74
N TYR A 102 -4.02 11.12 -2.08
CA TYR A 102 -3.11 12.26 -2.12
C TYR A 102 -1.80 12.02 -1.37
N LEU A 103 -1.84 11.24 -0.31
CA LEU A 103 -0.67 10.80 0.41
C LEU A 103 0.21 9.93 -0.49
N TRP A 104 -0.38 8.95 -1.16
CA TRP A 104 0.30 8.11 -2.14
C TRP A 104 0.98 8.93 -3.24
N LYS A 105 0.29 9.91 -3.84
CA LYS A 105 0.90 10.79 -4.86
C LYS A 105 2.15 11.49 -4.35
N ARG A 106 2.13 11.96 -3.10
CA ARG A 106 3.29 12.58 -2.47
C ARG A 106 4.43 11.59 -2.27
N PHE A 107 4.14 10.36 -1.85
CA PHE A 107 5.16 9.31 -1.71
C PHE A 107 5.84 9.00 -3.05
N ILE A 108 5.07 8.79 -4.09
CA ILE A 108 5.65 8.52 -5.42
C ILE A 108 6.46 9.72 -5.93
N ALA A 109 6.00 10.95 -5.71
CA ALA A 109 6.75 12.15 -6.09
C ALA A 109 8.13 12.26 -5.39
N GLN A 110 8.27 11.78 -4.15
CA GLN A 110 9.56 11.80 -3.42
C GLN A 110 10.63 10.90 -4.06
N VAL A 111 10.23 9.93 -4.86
CA VAL A 111 11.11 8.91 -5.45
C VAL A 111 11.04 8.89 -6.99
N SER A 112 10.50 9.94 -7.60
CA SER A 112 10.32 10.04 -9.05
C SER A 112 11.65 10.04 -9.85
N ASP A 113 12.77 10.29 -9.18
CA ASP A 113 14.13 10.20 -9.72
C ASP A 113 14.71 8.77 -9.65
N GLN A 114 14.00 7.82 -9.04
CA GLN A 114 14.42 6.43 -8.93
C GLN A 114 13.75 5.57 -10.02
N LYS A 115 14.41 4.47 -10.38
CA LYS A 115 13.90 3.55 -11.40
C LYS A 115 13.28 2.32 -10.73
N PHE A 116 12.00 2.16 -10.88
CA PHE A 116 11.22 1.00 -10.43
C PHE A 116 9.97 0.85 -11.29
N ILE A 117 9.33 -0.30 -11.21
CA ILE A 117 8.00 -0.53 -11.79
C ILE A 117 6.95 -0.24 -10.71
N SER A 118 5.98 0.59 -11.03
CA SER A 118 4.93 0.99 -10.11
C SER A 118 3.63 0.23 -10.36
N VAL A 119 3.07 -0.36 -9.30
CA VAL A 119 1.81 -1.11 -9.32
C VAL A 119 0.85 -0.51 -8.32
N ALA A 120 -0.30 -0.04 -8.78
CA ALA A 120 -1.37 0.44 -7.92
C ALA A 120 -2.51 -0.57 -7.84
N GLY A 121 -2.97 -0.85 -6.63
CA GLY A 121 -4.12 -1.70 -6.33
C GLY A 121 -4.92 -1.18 -5.13
N GLY A 122 -5.93 -1.92 -4.73
CA GLY A 122 -6.80 -1.58 -3.62
C GLY A 122 -8.18 -1.09 -4.06
N VAL A 123 -9.01 -0.75 -3.06
CA VAL A 123 -10.43 -0.45 -3.29
C VAL A 123 -10.61 0.79 -4.16
N PHE A 124 -9.90 1.87 -3.88
CA PHE A 124 -10.03 3.09 -4.67
C PHE A 124 -9.59 2.90 -6.13
N VAL A 125 -8.50 2.16 -6.36
CA VAL A 125 -8.00 1.83 -7.69
C VAL A 125 -9.01 0.99 -8.49
N THR A 126 -9.70 0.07 -7.82
CA THR A 126 -10.71 -0.80 -8.43
C THR A 126 -11.87 -0.01 -8.99
N TYR A 127 -12.38 0.98 -8.24
CA TYR A 127 -13.54 1.77 -8.65
C TYR A 127 -13.19 3.01 -9.49
N HIS A 128 -11.97 3.53 -9.35
CA HIS A 128 -11.50 4.73 -10.05
C HIS A 128 -10.17 4.51 -10.80
N PRO A 129 -10.05 3.48 -11.65
CA PRO A 129 -8.79 3.16 -12.32
C PRO A 129 -8.27 4.30 -13.20
N LYS A 130 -9.15 5.10 -13.79
CA LYS A 130 -8.79 6.25 -14.62
C LYS A 130 -7.97 7.33 -13.88
N ALA A 131 -8.09 7.41 -12.55
CA ALA A 131 -7.31 8.35 -11.76
C ALA A 131 -5.80 7.98 -11.71
N PHE A 132 -5.46 6.77 -12.14
CA PHE A 132 -4.12 6.22 -12.11
C PHE A 132 -3.50 6.04 -13.50
N GLU A 133 -4.27 6.29 -14.58
CA GLU A 133 -3.77 6.24 -15.96
C GLU A 133 -2.66 7.28 -16.17
N GLY A 134 -1.48 6.81 -16.61
CA GLY A 134 -0.29 7.64 -16.75
C GLY A 134 0.45 7.99 -15.46
N GLU A 135 -0.04 7.56 -14.31
CA GLU A 135 0.59 7.79 -13.00
C GLU A 135 1.39 6.56 -12.52
N VAL A 136 1.05 5.36 -13.02
CA VAL A 136 1.70 4.09 -12.67
C VAL A 136 1.85 3.19 -13.90
N ASP A 137 2.76 2.22 -13.81
CA ASP A 137 2.97 1.24 -14.89
C ASP A 137 1.85 0.22 -14.96
N TYR A 138 1.32 -0.23 -13.81
CA TYR A 138 0.24 -1.21 -13.75
C TYR A 138 -0.86 -0.79 -12.78
N ILE A 139 -2.11 -0.90 -13.23
CA ILE A 139 -3.31 -0.62 -12.44
C ILE A 139 -4.03 -1.95 -12.23
N VAL A 140 -4.01 -2.48 -11.01
CA VAL A 140 -4.62 -3.77 -10.66
C VAL A 140 -5.97 -3.54 -9.99
N ARG A 141 -7.04 -4.11 -10.58
CA ARG A 141 -8.43 -3.97 -10.14
C ARG A 141 -8.94 -5.26 -9.52
N GLY A 142 -9.78 -5.12 -8.49
CA GLY A 142 -10.33 -6.26 -7.77
C GLY A 142 -9.28 -6.97 -6.94
N GLU A 143 -9.36 -8.30 -6.87
CA GLU A 143 -8.48 -9.13 -6.06
C GLU A 143 -7.10 -9.27 -6.71
N GLY A 144 -6.05 -8.99 -5.92
CA GLY A 144 -4.67 -9.02 -6.37
C GLY A 144 -3.96 -10.35 -6.14
N ASP A 145 -4.59 -11.26 -5.40
CA ASP A 145 -3.95 -12.45 -4.81
C ASP A 145 -3.34 -13.42 -5.83
N GLU A 146 -3.93 -13.53 -7.01
CA GLU A 146 -3.39 -14.32 -8.14
C GLU A 146 -2.63 -13.46 -9.14
N VAL A 147 -3.21 -12.29 -9.48
CA VAL A 147 -2.65 -11.47 -10.57
C VAL A 147 -1.33 -10.81 -10.19
N ILE A 148 -1.13 -10.45 -8.92
CA ILE A 148 0.14 -9.84 -8.49
C ILE A 148 1.32 -10.83 -8.62
N PRO A 149 1.26 -12.08 -8.12
CA PRO A 149 2.30 -13.07 -8.40
C PRO A 149 2.56 -13.30 -9.90
N GLU A 150 1.49 -13.48 -10.71
CA GLU A 150 1.63 -13.65 -12.16
C GLU A 150 2.28 -12.44 -12.84
N LEU A 151 1.93 -11.24 -12.40
CA LEU A 151 2.55 -10.01 -12.88
C LEU A 151 4.04 -9.95 -12.53
N MET A 152 4.40 -10.36 -11.30
CA MET A 152 5.81 -10.43 -10.88
C MET A 152 6.61 -11.44 -11.71
N ASP A 153 6.04 -12.60 -12.03
CA ASP A 153 6.68 -13.60 -12.90
C ASP A 153 6.99 -13.00 -14.27
N LEU A 154 6.02 -12.33 -14.90
CA LEU A 154 6.22 -11.67 -16.19
C LEU A 154 7.28 -10.56 -16.12
N ILE A 155 7.23 -9.72 -15.09
CA ILE A 155 8.22 -8.65 -14.89
C ILE A 155 9.61 -9.24 -14.72
N SER A 156 9.77 -10.30 -13.94
CA SER A 156 11.07 -10.96 -13.72
C SER A 156 11.67 -11.53 -14.99
N GLU A 157 10.82 -11.95 -15.94
CA GLU A 157 11.20 -12.41 -17.28
C GLU A 157 11.41 -11.28 -18.29
N GLY A 158 11.28 -10.01 -17.87
CA GLY A 158 11.35 -8.84 -18.77
C GLY A 158 10.15 -8.72 -19.71
N LYS A 159 9.05 -9.37 -19.39
CA LYS A 159 7.80 -9.34 -20.18
C LYS A 159 6.80 -8.35 -19.60
N THR A 160 5.85 -7.92 -20.44
CA THR A 160 4.74 -7.05 -19.99
C THR A 160 3.55 -7.86 -19.53
N GLY A 161 2.91 -7.40 -18.43
CA GLY A 161 1.70 -7.99 -17.88
C GLY A 161 0.39 -7.29 -18.26
N HIS A 162 0.42 -6.34 -19.21
CA HIS A 162 -0.78 -5.56 -19.58
C HIS A 162 -1.94 -6.40 -20.18
N HIS A 163 -1.69 -7.64 -20.58
CA HIS A 163 -2.71 -8.55 -21.08
C HIS A 163 -3.42 -9.35 -19.98
N LEU A 164 -2.91 -9.31 -18.74
CA LEU A 164 -3.49 -10.09 -17.65
C LEU A 164 -4.91 -9.60 -17.28
N PRO A 165 -5.85 -10.52 -16.97
CA PRO A 165 -7.07 -10.14 -16.29
C PRO A 165 -6.77 -9.39 -14.98
N ASN A 166 -7.70 -8.54 -14.53
CA ASN A 166 -7.51 -7.60 -13.43
C ASN A 166 -6.53 -6.43 -13.70
N VAL A 167 -5.62 -6.52 -14.65
CA VAL A 167 -4.81 -5.37 -15.07
C VAL A 167 -5.63 -4.50 -16.03
N HIS A 168 -5.87 -3.25 -15.63
CA HIS A 168 -6.68 -2.30 -16.43
C HIS A 168 -6.07 -2.08 -17.83
N PRO A 169 -6.88 -2.02 -18.90
CA PRO A 169 -8.35 -1.99 -18.96
C PRO A 169 -9.03 -3.37 -19.03
N ASN A 170 -8.32 -4.48 -18.88
CA ASN A 170 -8.86 -5.82 -19.05
C ASN A 170 -9.98 -6.14 -18.04
N PRO A 171 -10.88 -7.11 -18.33
CA PRO A 171 -11.90 -7.52 -17.38
C PRO A 171 -11.31 -8.14 -16.13
N MET A 172 -12.01 -8.00 -15.01
CA MET A 172 -11.64 -8.68 -13.77
C MET A 172 -12.01 -10.17 -13.84
N ARG A 173 -11.23 -10.99 -13.14
CA ARG A 173 -11.54 -12.41 -12.90
C ARG A 173 -12.81 -12.56 -12.06
N PRO A 174 -13.48 -13.72 -12.13
CA PRO A 174 -14.49 -14.09 -11.13
C PRO A 174 -13.88 -14.07 -9.73
N ALA A 175 -14.73 -13.91 -8.71
CA ALA A 175 -14.31 -13.94 -7.32
C ALA A 175 -13.52 -15.21 -6.98
N LEU A 176 -12.46 -15.04 -6.22
CA LEU A 176 -11.52 -16.10 -5.89
C LEU A 176 -12.12 -17.06 -4.85
N ASN A 177 -11.73 -18.31 -4.90
CA ASN A 177 -12.00 -19.23 -3.81
C ASN A 177 -11.00 -18.97 -2.67
N VAL A 178 -11.43 -18.27 -1.62
CA VAL A 178 -10.58 -17.90 -0.48
C VAL A 178 -9.92 -19.11 0.21
N ASN A 179 -10.50 -20.31 0.09
CA ASN A 179 -9.92 -21.53 0.67
C ASN A 179 -8.62 -21.99 -0.02
N THR A 180 -8.30 -21.45 -1.19
CA THR A 180 -7.06 -21.75 -1.93
C THR A 180 -5.94 -20.79 -1.59
N LEU A 181 -6.23 -19.73 -0.85
CA LEU A 181 -5.24 -18.74 -0.44
C LEU A 181 -4.34 -19.28 0.69
N PRO A 182 -3.09 -18.81 0.79
CA PRO A 182 -2.24 -19.09 1.93
C PRO A 182 -2.76 -18.38 3.18
N SER A 183 -2.29 -18.77 4.35
CA SER A 183 -2.48 -17.97 5.55
C SER A 183 -1.82 -16.60 5.38
N THR A 184 -2.45 -15.56 5.92
CA THR A 184 -1.92 -14.19 5.85
C THR A 184 -0.54 -14.07 6.49
N ASP A 185 0.33 -13.34 5.83
CA ASP A 185 1.67 -13.06 6.32
C ASP A 185 1.64 -11.91 7.33
N HIS A 186 1.76 -12.22 8.61
CA HIS A 186 1.83 -11.22 9.68
C HIS A 186 3.25 -10.84 10.06
N GLU A 187 4.26 -11.51 9.50
CA GLU A 187 5.67 -11.22 9.79
C GLU A 187 6.19 -10.01 9.01
N ILE A 188 5.45 -9.57 7.98
CA ILE A 188 5.82 -8.40 7.18
C ILE A 188 5.68 -7.07 7.97
N PHE A 189 4.91 -7.07 9.08
CA PHE A 189 4.67 -5.92 9.96
C PHE A 189 5.63 -5.98 11.19
#